data_97de7c44eb0c699fdfaa3a1eb005d389
#
_entry.id   97de7c44eb0c699fdfaa3a1eb005d389
#
_cell.length_a   1.000
_cell.length_b   1.000
_cell.length_c   1.000
_cell.angle_alpha   90.00
_cell.angle_beta   90.00
_cell.angle_gamma   90.00
#
_symmetry.space_group_name_H-M   'P 1'
#
loop_
_entity.id
_entity.type
_entity.pdbx_description
1 polymer ?
#
loop_
_entity_poly.entity_id
_entity_poly.type
_entity_poly.pdbx_seq_one_letter_code
_entity_poly.pdbx_strand_id
1 'polypeptide(L)'
;MIFLFSSQPGEESSKISNDLIIRKLGHFSEYMTLGFFSFCYLSNFFIGNNKKKDFKKTVILSFLFSVIYASTDEFHQTFVVGRDGNIVDVLIDSSGSLVGILLSSILYFLIIKNSKKILWFLVVFFLEKL
;
A
#
# COMPACT_ATOMS: atom_id res chain seq x y z
N MET A 1 7.66 -8.04 1.05
CA MET A 1 7.49 -8.10 2.50
C MET A 1 6.08 -8.49 2.89
N ILE A 2 5.02 -7.85 2.39
CA ILE A 2 3.62 -8.17 2.72
C ILE A 2 3.34 -9.66 2.59
N PHE A 3 3.66 -10.29 1.45
CA PHE A 3 3.50 -11.73 1.22
C PHE A 3 4.30 -12.62 2.18
N LEU A 4 5.44 -12.19 2.70
CA LEU A 4 6.23 -12.97 3.64
C LEU A 4 5.55 -13.03 5.02
N PHE A 5 4.94 -11.95 5.47
CA PHE A 5 4.19 -11.93 6.73
C PHE A 5 2.84 -12.64 6.61
N SER A 6 2.16 -12.49 5.49
CA SER A 6 0.88 -13.17 5.24
C SER A 6 1.04 -14.68 5.00
N SER A 7 2.22 -15.16 4.61
CA SER A 7 2.53 -16.57 4.42
C SER A 7 2.84 -17.34 5.72
N GLN A 8 2.96 -16.66 6.86
CA GLN A 8 3.24 -17.33 8.14
C GLN A 8 2.01 -18.14 8.61
N PRO A 9 2.19 -19.41 9.07
CA PRO A 9 1.13 -20.20 9.66
C PRO A 9 0.42 -19.47 10.80
N GLY A 10 -0.88 -19.69 10.97
CA GLY A 10 -1.68 -19.01 11.97
C GLY A 10 -1.14 -19.18 13.41
N GLU A 11 -0.56 -20.33 13.73
CA GLU A 11 0.07 -20.58 15.05
C GLU A 11 1.32 -19.73 15.28
N GLU A 12 2.17 -19.52 14.27
CA GLU A 12 3.36 -18.68 14.40
C GLU A 12 2.98 -17.19 14.45
N SER A 13 2.00 -16.80 13.67
CA SER A 13 1.44 -15.44 13.69
C SER A 13 0.81 -15.12 15.06
N SER A 14 0.17 -16.08 15.73
CA SER A 14 -0.40 -15.91 17.06
C SER A 14 0.65 -15.82 18.17
N LYS A 15 1.83 -16.39 17.98
CA LYS A 15 2.97 -16.23 18.92
C LYS A 15 3.56 -14.82 18.89
N ILE A 16 3.51 -14.17 17.74
CA ILE A 16 4.00 -12.78 17.56
C ILE A 16 3.00 -11.79 18.12
N SER A 17 1.72 -12.05 17.97
CA SER A 17 0.64 -11.23 18.52
C SER A 17 -0.61 -12.07 18.77
N ASN A 18 -0.97 -12.25 20.05
CA ASN A 18 -2.23 -12.86 20.45
C ASN A 18 -3.44 -11.95 20.19
N ASP A 19 -3.21 -10.71 19.75
CA ASP A 19 -4.26 -9.71 19.53
C ASP A 19 -4.56 -9.58 18.04
N LEU A 20 -5.78 -9.96 17.65
CA LEU A 20 -6.29 -9.77 16.29
C LEU A 20 -6.21 -8.31 15.82
N ILE A 21 -6.32 -7.37 16.77
CA ILE A 21 -6.24 -5.95 16.49
C ILE A 21 -4.83 -5.57 16.03
N ILE A 22 -3.80 -6.06 16.70
CA ILE A 22 -2.40 -5.76 16.35
C ILE A 22 -2.08 -6.32 14.96
N ARG A 23 -2.56 -7.52 14.63
CA ARG A 23 -2.38 -8.09 13.28
C ARG A 23 -3.05 -7.24 12.20
N LYS A 24 -4.30 -6.81 12.44
CA LYS A 24 -5.03 -5.95 11.50
C LYS A 24 -4.39 -4.56 11.35
N LEU A 25 -3.84 -4.00 12.43
CA LEU A 25 -3.07 -2.76 12.39
C LEU A 25 -1.76 -2.95 11.60
N GLY A 26 -1.11 -4.11 11.71
CA GLY A 26 0.04 -4.49 10.90
C GLY A 26 -0.30 -4.44 9.41
N HIS A 27 -1.31 -5.19 8.97
CA HIS A 27 -1.80 -5.18 7.58
C HIS A 27 -2.18 -3.77 7.12
N PHE A 28 -2.97 -3.04 7.90
CA PHE A 28 -3.33 -1.67 7.60
C PHE A 28 -2.10 -0.78 7.34
N SER A 29 -1.07 -0.87 8.19
CA SER A 29 0.16 -0.06 8.05
C SER A 29 1.00 -0.47 6.84
N GLU A 30 1.08 -1.75 6.53
CA GLU A 30 1.75 -2.27 5.33
C GLU A 30 1.07 -1.77 4.05
N TYR A 31 -0.25 -1.85 3.99
CA TYR A 31 -1.01 -1.37 2.84
C TYR A 31 -1.05 0.16 2.75
N MET A 32 -1.00 0.87 3.88
CA MET A 32 -0.80 2.33 3.89
C MET A 32 0.53 2.69 3.23
N THR A 33 1.59 1.95 3.55
CA THR A 33 2.92 2.12 2.92
C THR A 33 2.87 1.80 1.43
N LEU A 34 2.21 0.71 1.03
CA LEU A 34 2.02 0.33 -0.37
C LEU A 34 1.29 1.43 -1.15
N GLY A 35 0.18 1.93 -0.63
CA GLY A 35 -0.59 3.00 -1.27
C GLY A 35 0.22 4.30 -1.42
N PHE A 36 0.96 4.67 -0.38
CA PHE A 36 1.85 5.82 -0.41
C PHE A 36 2.88 5.73 -1.53
N PHE A 37 3.64 4.64 -1.60
CA PHE A 37 4.69 4.48 -2.62
C PHE A 37 4.12 4.25 -4.02
N SER A 38 2.99 3.58 -4.16
CA SER A 38 2.31 3.40 -5.45
C SER A 38 1.92 4.75 -6.05
N PHE A 39 1.34 5.66 -5.25
CA PHE A 39 1.04 7.01 -5.71
C PHE A 39 2.32 7.79 -6.06
N CYS A 40 3.34 7.74 -5.22
CA CYS A 40 4.63 8.39 -5.48
C CYS A 40 5.24 7.93 -6.81
N TYR A 41 5.26 6.62 -7.05
CA TYR A 41 5.79 6.03 -8.27
C TYR A 41 4.99 6.46 -9.51
N LEU A 42 3.68 6.26 -9.49
CA LEU A 42 2.82 6.58 -10.63
C LEU A 42 2.73 8.08 -10.91
N SER A 43 2.87 8.93 -9.89
CA SER A 43 2.87 10.37 -10.06
C SER A 43 4.03 10.86 -10.94
N ASN A 44 5.18 10.19 -10.90
CA ASN A 44 6.32 10.53 -11.74
C ASN A 44 6.06 10.28 -13.23
N PHE A 45 5.23 9.27 -13.56
CA PHE A 45 4.92 8.94 -14.95
C PHE A 45 3.75 9.74 -15.51
N PHE A 46 2.70 9.92 -14.71
CA PHE A 46 1.42 10.42 -15.20
C PHE A 46 1.18 11.91 -14.97
N ILE A 47 1.82 12.54 -13.98
CA ILE A 47 1.57 13.96 -13.73
C ILE A 47 2.44 14.84 -14.64
N GLY A 48 1.93 15.10 -15.83
CA GLY A 48 2.53 15.94 -16.87
C GLY A 48 1.89 17.31 -16.99
N ASN A 49 1.64 17.75 -18.23
CA ASN A 49 1.11 19.09 -18.57
C ASN A 49 -0.36 19.29 -18.16
N ASN A 50 -1.19 18.23 -18.14
CA ASN A 50 -2.59 18.31 -17.76
C ASN A 50 -2.80 17.84 -16.30
N LYS A 51 -2.22 18.59 -15.37
CA LYS A 51 -2.06 18.26 -13.96
C LYS A 51 -3.31 17.73 -13.24
N LYS A 52 -4.50 18.29 -13.50
CA LYS A 52 -5.74 17.85 -12.80
C LYS A 52 -6.23 16.48 -13.26
N LYS A 53 -6.23 16.22 -14.57
CA LYS A 53 -6.70 14.95 -15.14
C LYS A 53 -5.73 13.81 -14.79
N ASP A 54 -4.46 14.09 -14.92
CA ASP A 54 -3.41 13.10 -14.65
C ASP A 54 -3.31 12.78 -13.15
N PHE A 55 -3.53 13.75 -12.28
CA PHE A 55 -3.59 13.52 -10.83
C PHE A 55 -4.73 12.55 -10.45
N LYS A 56 -5.95 12.78 -10.94
CA LYS A 56 -7.08 11.88 -10.69
C LYS A 56 -6.81 10.46 -11.19
N LYS A 57 -6.23 10.35 -12.39
CA LYS A 57 -5.83 9.07 -12.97
C LYS A 57 -4.80 8.36 -12.08
N THR A 58 -3.81 9.09 -11.59
CA THR A 58 -2.77 8.55 -10.69
C THR A 58 -3.38 8.00 -9.41
N VAL A 59 -4.26 8.75 -8.76
CA VAL A 59 -4.97 8.30 -7.54
C VAL A 59 -5.75 7.00 -7.80
N ILE A 60 -6.55 6.97 -8.88
CA ILE A 60 -7.37 5.80 -9.22
C ILE A 60 -6.49 4.58 -9.50
N LEU A 61 -5.43 4.73 -10.30
CA LEU A 61 -4.54 3.62 -10.64
C LEU A 61 -3.77 3.10 -9.42
N SER A 62 -3.31 4.00 -8.54
CA SER A 62 -2.64 3.60 -7.30
C SER A 62 -3.58 2.81 -6.38
N PHE A 63 -4.83 3.24 -6.29
CA PHE A 63 -5.83 2.56 -5.49
C PHE A 63 -6.20 1.19 -6.07
N LEU A 64 -6.48 1.12 -7.37
CA LEU A 64 -6.77 -0.15 -8.06
C LEU A 64 -5.63 -1.16 -7.92
N PHE A 65 -4.39 -0.70 -8.08
CA PHE A 65 -3.21 -1.55 -7.88
C PHE A 65 -3.19 -2.13 -6.45
N SER A 66 -3.41 -1.29 -5.44
CA SER A 66 -3.41 -1.73 -4.03
C SER A 66 -4.55 -2.69 -3.72
N VAL A 67 -5.76 -2.47 -4.25
CA VAL A 67 -6.92 -3.36 -4.06
C VAL A 67 -6.68 -4.73 -4.73
N ILE A 68 -6.13 -4.74 -5.94
CA ILE A 68 -5.77 -5.99 -6.63
C ILE A 68 -4.73 -6.75 -5.81
N TYR A 69 -3.72 -6.04 -5.30
CA TYR A 69 -2.67 -6.65 -4.48
C TYR A 69 -3.26 -7.24 -3.18
N ALA A 70 -4.12 -6.49 -2.46
CA ALA A 70 -4.81 -6.97 -1.27
C ALA A 70 -5.66 -8.21 -1.56
N SER A 71 -6.41 -8.19 -2.66
CA SER A 71 -7.23 -9.34 -3.05
C SER A 71 -6.41 -10.58 -3.36
N THR A 72 -5.23 -10.42 -4.00
CA THR A 72 -4.32 -11.54 -4.28
C THR A 72 -3.66 -12.05 -3.01
N ASP A 73 -3.33 -11.18 -2.07
CA ASP A 73 -2.76 -11.56 -0.77
C ASP A 73 -3.78 -12.37 0.05
N GLU A 74 -5.01 -11.90 0.17
CA GLU A 74 -6.09 -12.64 0.85
C GLU A 74 -6.42 -13.98 0.18
N PHE A 75 -6.42 -14.01 -1.15
CA PHE A 75 -6.55 -15.28 -1.88
C PHE A 75 -5.39 -16.23 -1.57
N HIS A 76 -4.16 -15.73 -1.50
CA HIS A 76 -3.00 -16.54 -1.11
C HIS A 76 -3.13 -17.08 0.31
N GLN A 77 -3.67 -16.29 1.24
CA GLN A 77 -3.88 -16.72 2.63
C GLN A 77 -4.83 -17.91 2.76
N THR A 78 -5.76 -18.13 1.82
CA THR A 78 -6.62 -19.33 1.81
C THR A 78 -5.84 -20.65 1.68
N PHE A 79 -4.60 -20.60 1.19
CA PHE A 79 -3.72 -21.77 1.06
C PHE A 79 -2.76 -21.94 2.26
N VAL A 80 -2.76 -21.00 3.20
CA VAL A 80 -1.89 -21.04 4.38
C VAL A 80 -2.60 -21.75 5.54
N VAL A 81 -1.95 -22.74 6.13
CA VAL A 81 -2.53 -23.52 7.24
C VAL A 81 -2.88 -22.61 8.43
N GLY A 82 -4.13 -22.68 8.88
CA GLY A 82 -4.62 -21.89 10.02
C GLY A 82 -4.94 -20.44 9.69
N ARG A 83 -5.11 -20.11 8.40
CA ARG A 83 -5.61 -18.81 7.94
C ARG A 83 -6.82 -18.99 7.01
N ASP A 84 -7.79 -18.11 7.16
CA ASP A 84 -8.95 -17.99 6.28
C ASP A 84 -8.90 -16.64 5.59
N GLY A 85 -8.88 -16.65 4.25
CA GLY A 85 -9.00 -15.41 3.47
C GLY A 85 -10.36 -14.75 3.72
N ASN A 86 -10.36 -13.46 4.06
CA ASN A 86 -11.56 -12.74 4.45
C ASN A 86 -11.69 -11.42 3.68
N ILE A 87 -12.84 -11.22 3.05
CA ILE A 87 -13.14 -9.99 2.32
C ILE A 87 -13.09 -8.74 3.20
N VAL A 88 -13.34 -8.89 4.51
CA VAL A 88 -13.23 -7.78 5.48
C VAL A 88 -11.77 -7.33 5.62
N ASP A 89 -10.82 -8.25 5.53
CA ASP A 89 -9.40 -7.93 5.60
C ASP A 89 -8.94 -7.21 4.32
N VAL A 90 -9.47 -7.57 3.13
CA VAL A 90 -9.28 -6.77 1.90
C VAL A 90 -9.79 -5.33 2.06
N LEU A 91 -10.91 -5.13 2.75
CA LEU A 91 -11.43 -3.79 3.00
C LEU A 91 -10.56 -2.98 3.96
N ILE A 92 -10.03 -3.61 5.00
CA ILE A 92 -9.09 -2.98 5.94
C ILE A 92 -7.81 -2.57 5.22
N ASP A 93 -7.23 -3.46 4.43
CA ASP A 93 -6.02 -3.24 3.63
C ASP A 93 -6.23 -2.12 2.60
N SER A 94 -7.36 -2.16 1.89
CA SER A 94 -7.74 -1.10 0.95
C SER A 94 -7.92 0.25 1.63
N SER A 95 -8.45 0.28 2.86
CA SER A 95 -8.58 1.51 3.65
C SER A 95 -7.22 2.06 4.07
N GLY A 96 -6.28 1.19 4.46
CA GLY A 96 -4.89 1.55 4.70
C GLY A 96 -4.26 2.21 3.47
N SER A 97 -4.42 1.58 2.30
CA SER A 97 -3.91 2.11 1.03
C SER A 97 -4.49 3.49 0.70
N LEU A 98 -5.79 3.72 0.94
CA LEU A 98 -6.40 5.04 0.76
C LEU A 98 -5.73 6.10 1.63
N VAL A 99 -5.49 5.80 2.90
CA VAL A 99 -4.78 6.72 3.80
C VAL A 99 -3.38 7.02 3.27
N GLY A 100 -2.63 6.01 2.81
CA GLY A 100 -1.32 6.18 2.21
C GLY A 100 -1.33 7.08 0.97
N ILE A 101 -2.30 6.86 0.06
CA ILE A 101 -2.50 7.69 -1.14
C ILE A 101 -2.85 9.13 -0.76
N LEU A 102 -3.71 9.34 0.24
CA LEU A 102 -4.06 10.68 0.71
C LEU A 102 -2.83 11.41 1.28
N LEU A 103 -2.05 10.75 2.13
CA LEU A 103 -0.81 11.33 2.69
C LEU A 103 0.19 11.71 1.59
N SER A 104 0.44 10.82 0.63
CA SER A 104 1.34 11.11 -0.49
C SER A 104 0.80 12.22 -1.40
N SER A 105 -0.52 12.30 -1.59
CA SER A 105 -1.18 13.37 -2.34
C SER A 105 -1.00 14.74 -1.66
N ILE A 106 -1.15 14.80 -0.35
CA ILE A 106 -0.92 16.01 0.44
C ILE A 106 0.55 16.43 0.33
N LEU A 107 1.48 15.51 0.52
CA LEU A 107 2.91 15.77 0.35
C LEU A 107 3.24 16.25 -1.07
N TYR A 108 2.61 15.64 -2.08
CA TYR A 108 2.75 16.10 -3.46
C TYR A 108 2.36 17.58 -3.61
N PHE A 109 1.23 18.01 -3.06
CA PHE A 109 0.79 19.40 -3.13
C PHE A 109 1.67 20.35 -2.32
N LEU A 110 2.14 19.95 -1.14
CA LEU A 110 2.93 20.79 -0.25
C LEU A 110 4.39 20.95 -0.70
N ILE A 111 5.01 19.86 -1.14
CA ILE A 111 6.47 19.79 -1.36
C ILE A 111 6.83 19.81 -2.85
N ILE A 112 6.06 19.13 -3.71
CA ILE A 112 6.49 18.78 -5.07
C ILE A 112 5.96 19.72 -6.13
N LYS A 113 5.04 20.61 -5.79
CA LYS A 113 4.69 21.74 -6.69
C LYS A 113 5.95 22.53 -7.09
N ASN A 114 7.01 22.43 -6.30
CA ASN A 114 8.29 23.11 -6.55
C ASN A 114 9.50 22.22 -6.90
N SER A 115 9.45 20.89 -6.73
CA SER A 115 10.65 20.06 -6.99
C SER A 115 10.31 18.58 -7.25
N LYS A 116 10.18 18.22 -8.54
CA LYS A 116 9.96 16.83 -8.98
C LYS A 116 11.12 15.87 -8.64
N LYS A 117 12.32 16.40 -8.35
CA LYS A 117 13.54 15.60 -8.13
C LYS A 117 13.60 14.89 -6.78
N ILE A 118 13.02 15.49 -5.74
CA ILE A 118 13.13 14.96 -4.36
C ILE A 118 12.32 13.67 -4.19
N LEU A 119 11.15 13.60 -4.81
CA LEU A 119 10.29 12.42 -4.70
C LEU A 119 10.88 11.20 -5.41
N TRP A 120 11.44 11.42 -6.60
CA TRP A 120 12.11 10.37 -7.35
C TRP A 120 13.27 9.78 -6.53
N PHE A 121 14.06 10.65 -5.90
CA PHE A 121 15.18 10.23 -5.04
C PHE A 121 14.72 9.39 -3.85
N LEU A 122 13.63 9.80 -3.16
CA LEU A 122 13.09 9.04 -2.03
C LEU A 122 12.55 7.67 -2.45
N VAL A 123 11.83 7.59 -3.56
CA VAL A 123 11.27 6.32 -4.06
C VAL A 123 12.38 5.37 -4.49
N VAL A 124 13.37 5.84 -5.24
CA VAL A 124 14.53 5.02 -5.67
C VAL A 124 15.34 4.56 -4.46
N PHE A 125 15.62 5.46 -3.51
CA PHE A 125 16.38 5.13 -2.30
C PHE A 125 15.70 4.05 -1.44
N PHE A 126 14.36 4.08 -1.33
CA PHE A 126 13.62 3.05 -0.59
C PHE A 126 13.49 1.74 -1.36
N LEU A 127 13.32 1.78 -2.68
CA LEU A 127 13.24 0.57 -3.51
C LEU A 127 14.59 -0.16 -3.61
N GLU A 128 15.72 0.55 -3.57
CA GLU A 128 17.04 -0.07 -3.51
C GLU A 128 17.35 -0.76 -2.16
N LYS A 129 16.61 -0.41 -1.10
CA LYS A 129 16.77 -1.02 0.23
C LYS A 129 15.73 -2.09 0.56
N LEU A 130 14.72 -2.29 -0.29
CA LEU A 130 13.77 -3.39 -0.19
C LEU A 130 14.22 -4.60 -0.97
#